data_90779d6860095c7fd169bf03ac04acf6
#
_entry.id   90779d6860095c7fd169bf03ac04acf6
#
_cell.length_a   1.000
_cell.length_b   1.000
_cell.length_c   1.000
_cell.angle_alpha   90.00
_cell.angle_beta   90.00
_cell.angle_gamma   90.00
#
_symmetry.space_group_name_H-M   'P 1'
#
loop_
_entity.id
_entity.type
_entity.pdbx_description
1 polymer ?
#
loop_
_entity_poly.entity_id
_entity_poly.type
_entity_poly.pdbx_seq_one_letter_code
_entity_poly.pdbx_strand_id
1 'polypeptide(L)'
;MKFLHLADLHLGKRVNGFDLLEDQRYILEQILALCDSNKVDAVVLAGDIYDAPVPPAPACTLLDWFLTQLAARRIAVLAVSGNHDSAERLDYAAGLLANQNVYIAGQFRGAPRQIVLNDRFGPVEFTLLPFVRAATVRHYMPEADLPDYDSAVAAALSACAPSAERRVLVAHQMVVAGLCPPQLSGSETAPLTVGTVDSVDAAHFAGFSYTALGHIHRAQRVGSDTVRYAGAPLCYHLDECGTEKSATLVRLGRRGVDGIDTLPLHPRRAMRHIVGPLAKLVEHPADTGDYIWATLTDPTPQPDAMAVLRAAYPNAMRLDYRPQGAEILPADTAQSVRGKPFASLFEDFFTQMNGRPLTVEEARAVKALREEASK
;
A
#
# COMPACT_ATOMS: atom_id res chain seq x y z
N MET A 1 -6.87 -25.94 6.30
CA MET A 1 -5.62 -25.16 6.07
C MET A 1 -5.75 -23.83 6.77
N LYS A 2 -4.68 -23.34 7.39
CA LYS A 2 -4.55 -21.99 7.92
C LYS A 2 -3.44 -21.27 7.18
N PHE A 3 -3.69 -20.05 6.74
CA PHE A 3 -2.63 -19.25 6.13
C PHE A 3 -2.69 -17.79 6.60
N LEU A 4 -1.53 -17.13 6.68
CA LEU A 4 -1.43 -15.69 6.86
C LEU A 4 -1.41 -15.00 5.52
N HIS A 5 -2.25 -14.00 5.34
CA HIS A 5 -2.25 -13.10 4.21
C HIS A 5 -1.59 -11.79 4.60
N LEU A 6 -0.52 -11.48 3.90
CA LEU A 6 0.32 -10.29 4.02
C LEU A 6 0.48 -9.66 2.64
N ALA A 7 0.75 -8.37 2.59
CA ALA A 7 1.04 -7.62 1.37
C ALA A 7 1.89 -6.38 1.71
N ASP A 8 2.37 -5.70 0.71
CA ASP A 8 2.93 -4.36 0.80
C ASP A 8 4.04 -4.27 1.86
N LEU A 9 4.99 -5.22 1.83
CA LEU A 9 6.11 -5.26 2.77
C LEU A 9 7.08 -4.10 2.52
N HIS A 10 7.22 -3.66 1.28
CA HIS A 10 8.10 -2.57 0.84
C HIS A 10 9.50 -2.64 1.47
N LEU A 11 10.13 -3.82 1.46
CA LEU A 11 11.44 -4.01 2.07
C LEU A 11 12.48 -3.06 1.47
N GLY A 12 13.17 -2.34 2.36
CA GLY A 12 14.11 -1.29 1.99
C GLY A 12 13.50 0.11 1.86
N LYS A 13 12.23 0.28 2.29
CA LYS A 13 11.55 1.59 2.33
C LYS A 13 12.30 2.59 3.17
N ARG A 14 12.41 3.81 2.62
CA ARG A 14 12.87 4.98 3.35
C ARG A 14 11.76 6.03 3.36
N VAL A 15 11.47 6.59 4.53
CA VAL A 15 10.48 7.65 4.69
C VAL A 15 11.18 8.91 5.19
N ASN A 16 11.10 10.00 4.43
CA ASN A 16 11.76 11.27 4.75
C ASN A 16 13.25 11.13 5.15
N GLY A 17 13.97 10.23 4.48
CA GLY A 17 15.40 9.97 4.73
C GLY A 17 15.68 8.93 5.82
N PHE A 18 14.70 8.52 6.63
CA PHE A 18 14.85 7.47 7.63
C PHE A 18 14.71 6.08 6.99
N ASP A 19 15.64 5.21 7.33
CA ASP A 19 15.64 3.82 6.90
C ASP A 19 14.75 2.99 7.85
N LEU A 20 13.80 2.24 7.29
CA LEU A 20 12.88 1.44 8.09
C LEU A 20 13.27 -0.05 8.19
N LEU A 21 14.44 -0.44 7.70
CA LEU A 21 14.82 -1.85 7.58
C LEU A 21 14.83 -2.60 8.91
N GLU A 22 15.28 -1.95 10.00
CA GLU A 22 15.24 -2.54 11.35
C GLU A 22 13.81 -2.74 11.85
N ASP A 23 12.91 -1.78 11.59
CA ASP A 23 11.50 -1.88 11.95
C ASP A 23 10.80 -2.96 11.11
N GLN A 24 11.16 -3.07 9.83
CA GLN A 24 10.69 -4.15 8.95
C GLN A 24 11.13 -5.52 9.46
N ARG A 25 12.40 -5.67 9.86
CA ARG A 25 12.88 -6.90 10.48
C ARG A 25 12.10 -7.26 11.73
N TYR A 26 11.89 -6.30 12.61
CA TYR A 26 11.13 -6.49 13.85
C TYR A 26 9.69 -6.98 13.59
N ILE A 27 9.02 -6.40 12.59
CA ILE A 27 7.67 -6.85 12.17
C ILE A 27 7.70 -8.26 11.58
N LEU A 28 8.69 -8.60 10.76
CA LEU A 28 8.81 -9.96 10.23
C LEU A 28 9.06 -10.99 11.34
N GLU A 29 9.79 -10.63 12.38
CA GLU A 29 9.97 -11.48 13.58
C GLU A 29 8.64 -11.72 14.32
N GLN A 30 7.78 -10.69 14.46
CA GLN A 30 6.42 -10.87 14.99
C GLN A 30 5.56 -11.77 14.11
N ILE A 31 5.64 -11.58 12.79
CA ILE A 31 4.90 -12.44 11.83
C ILE A 31 5.32 -13.90 11.99
N LEU A 32 6.60 -14.20 12.14
CA LEU A 32 7.08 -15.57 12.42
C LEU A 32 6.51 -16.12 13.73
N ALA A 33 6.48 -15.30 14.79
CA ALA A 33 5.87 -15.69 16.06
C ALA A 33 4.35 -15.95 15.93
N LEU A 34 3.65 -15.15 15.13
CA LEU A 34 2.23 -15.39 14.79
C LEU A 34 2.05 -16.69 14.00
N CYS A 35 2.96 -17.01 13.07
CA CYS A 35 2.94 -18.29 12.36
C CYS A 35 3.08 -19.48 13.34
N ASP A 36 4.01 -19.40 14.27
CA ASP A 36 4.27 -20.46 15.23
C ASP A 36 3.07 -20.64 16.20
N SER A 37 2.56 -19.55 16.77
CA SER A 37 1.46 -19.58 17.75
C SER A 37 0.13 -20.05 17.16
N ASN A 38 -0.15 -19.71 15.88
CA ASN A 38 -1.37 -20.09 15.20
C ASN A 38 -1.25 -21.41 14.42
N LYS A 39 -0.06 -22.00 14.34
CA LYS A 39 0.23 -23.21 13.55
C LYS A 39 -0.19 -23.01 12.09
N VAL A 40 0.43 -22.03 11.46
CA VAL A 40 0.15 -21.61 10.08
C VAL A 40 0.74 -22.63 9.11
N ASP A 41 -0.02 -23.04 8.12
CA ASP A 41 0.42 -23.98 7.07
C ASP A 41 1.11 -23.24 5.90
N ALA A 42 0.67 -22.00 5.62
CA ALA A 42 1.18 -21.20 4.52
C ALA A 42 1.19 -19.68 4.82
N VAL A 43 2.06 -18.95 4.16
CA VAL A 43 2.08 -17.47 4.12
C VAL A 43 1.86 -17.03 2.69
N VAL A 44 0.91 -16.13 2.50
CA VAL A 44 0.61 -15.48 1.22
C VAL A 44 1.20 -14.07 1.25
N LEU A 45 2.00 -13.71 0.24
CA LEU A 45 2.57 -12.38 0.03
C LEU A 45 1.96 -11.79 -1.25
N ALA A 46 0.96 -10.93 -1.07
CA ALA A 46 0.18 -10.38 -2.18
C ALA A 46 0.81 -9.12 -2.79
N GLY A 47 2.08 -9.19 -3.18
CA GLY A 47 2.80 -8.16 -3.92
C GLY A 47 3.45 -7.06 -3.09
N ASP A 48 4.19 -6.19 -3.76
CA ASP A 48 5.01 -5.11 -3.22
C ASP A 48 5.93 -5.60 -2.09
N ILE A 49 6.70 -6.64 -2.43
CA ILE A 49 7.66 -7.26 -1.50
C ILE A 49 8.81 -6.29 -1.26
N TYR A 50 9.32 -5.66 -2.31
CA TYR A 50 10.33 -4.61 -2.24
C TYR A 50 9.73 -3.23 -2.51
N ASP A 51 10.38 -2.19 -1.97
CA ASP A 51 9.97 -0.79 -2.20
C ASP A 51 10.30 -0.28 -3.61
N ALA A 52 11.28 -0.90 -4.26
CA ALA A 52 11.75 -0.48 -5.58
C ALA A 52 12.17 -1.66 -6.45
N PRO A 53 12.11 -1.53 -7.80
CA PRO A 53 12.52 -2.58 -8.74
C PRO A 53 13.97 -3.02 -8.60
N VAL A 54 14.84 -2.15 -8.06
CA VAL A 54 16.23 -2.46 -7.71
C VAL A 54 16.39 -2.26 -6.20
N PRO A 55 16.07 -3.30 -5.41
CA PRO A 55 16.14 -3.19 -3.96
C PRO A 55 17.59 -3.08 -3.47
N PRO A 56 17.83 -2.37 -2.36
CA PRO A 56 19.16 -2.35 -1.75
C PRO A 56 19.53 -3.74 -1.20
N ALA A 57 20.80 -4.07 -1.24
CA ALA A 57 21.29 -5.41 -0.81
C ALA A 57 20.82 -5.82 0.60
N PRO A 58 20.76 -4.93 1.62
CA PRO A 58 20.23 -5.30 2.93
C PRO A 58 18.74 -5.73 2.90
N ALA A 59 17.92 -5.16 2.00
CA ALA A 59 16.53 -5.60 1.83
C ALA A 59 16.44 -7.01 1.23
N CYS A 60 17.31 -7.32 0.24
CA CYS A 60 17.40 -8.67 -0.30
C CYS A 60 17.82 -9.69 0.78
N THR A 61 18.80 -9.34 1.62
CA THR A 61 19.23 -10.18 2.75
C THR A 61 18.10 -10.39 3.76
N LEU A 62 17.29 -9.37 4.00
CA LEU A 62 16.15 -9.47 4.91
C LEU A 62 15.06 -10.40 4.36
N LEU A 63 14.74 -10.32 3.06
CA LEU A 63 13.79 -11.23 2.43
C LEU A 63 14.32 -12.67 2.46
N ASP A 64 15.59 -12.89 2.07
CA ASP A 64 16.22 -14.21 2.11
C ASP A 64 16.15 -14.83 3.50
N TRP A 65 16.47 -14.06 4.55
CA TRP A 65 16.33 -14.49 5.91
C TRP A 65 14.88 -14.88 6.25
N PHE A 66 13.89 -14.06 5.87
CA PHE A 66 12.49 -14.33 6.18
C PHE A 66 11.99 -15.60 5.50
N LEU A 67 12.27 -15.76 4.19
CA LEU A 67 11.91 -16.97 3.44
C LEU A 67 12.60 -18.22 4.02
N THR A 68 13.86 -18.11 4.40
CA THR A 68 14.61 -19.19 5.07
C THR A 68 13.97 -19.59 6.39
N GLN A 69 13.53 -18.61 7.22
CA GLN A 69 12.84 -18.89 8.47
C GLN A 69 11.48 -19.59 8.26
N LEU A 70 10.73 -19.24 7.22
CA LEU A 70 9.48 -19.91 6.86
C LEU A 70 9.73 -21.33 6.34
N ALA A 71 10.71 -21.51 5.45
CA ALA A 71 11.09 -22.81 4.92
C ALA A 71 11.57 -23.79 6.04
N ALA A 72 12.36 -23.30 6.99
CA ALA A 72 12.82 -24.08 8.15
C ALA A 72 11.64 -24.56 9.03
N ARG A 73 10.55 -23.80 9.07
CA ARG A 73 9.27 -24.15 9.75
C ARG A 73 8.35 -25.02 8.90
N ARG A 74 8.76 -25.33 7.67
CA ARG A 74 7.94 -26.05 6.67
C ARG A 74 6.61 -25.32 6.35
N ILE A 75 6.61 -24.01 6.45
CA ILE A 75 5.49 -23.15 6.07
C ILE A 75 5.65 -22.84 4.58
N ALA A 76 4.63 -23.15 3.78
CA ALA A 76 4.64 -22.83 2.36
C ALA A 76 4.53 -21.31 2.15
N VAL A 77 5.22 -20.78 1.15
CA VAL A 77 5.13 -19.36 0.76
C VAL A 77 4.54 -19.26 -0.63
N LEU A 78 3.53 -18.40 -0.80
CA LEU A 78 2.89 -18.14 -2.09
C LEU A 78 2.95 -16.64 -2.33
N ALA A 79 3.81 -16.21 -3.24
CA ALA A 79 4.13 -14.81 -3.46
C ALA A 79 3.85 -14.39 -4.90
N VAL A 80 3.35 -13.18 -5.08
CA VAL A 80 3.23 -12.50 -6.38
C VAL A 80 4.04 -11.20 -6.36
N SER A 81 4.42 -10.68 -7.52
CA SER A 81 4.95 -9.32 -7.62
C SER A 81 3.83 -8.29 -7.53
N GLY A 82 4.15 -7.13 -6.95
CA GLY A 82 3.36 -5.92 -7.04
C GLY A 82 3.90 -4.95 -8.10
N ASN A 83 3.39 -3.72 -8.08
CA ASN A 83 3.80 -2.70 -9.05
C ASN A 83 5.15 -2.02 -8.72
N HIS A 84 5.62 -2.13 -7.48
CA HIS A 84 6.96 -1.68 -7.07
C HIS A 84 8.05 -2.71 -7.35
N ASP A 85 7.71 -3.97 -7.43
CA ASP A 85 8.65 -5.06 -7.66
C ASP A 85 9.16 -5.11 -9.11
N SER A 86 10.40 -5.62 -9.31
CA SER A 86 10.80 -6.14 -10.61
C SER A 86 10.35 -7.59 -10.73
N ALA A 87 9.42 -7.83 -11.61
CA ALA A 87 8.87 -9.16 -11.89
C ALA A 87 9.97 -10.19 -12.21
N GLU A 88 10.97 -9.79 -13.02
CA GLU A 88 12.08 -10.64 -13.44
C GLU A 88 13.02 -10.98 -12.28
N ARG A 89 13.29 -10.00 -11.41
CA ARG A 89 14.18 -10.20 -10.25
C ARG A 89 13.54 -11.08 -9.19
N LEU A 90 12.23 -10.98 -8.99
CA LEU A 90 11.50 -11.88 -8.10
C LEU A 90 11.41 -13.30 -8.64
N ASP A 91 11.32 -13.49 -9.96
CA ASP A 91 11.34 -14.81 -10.58
C ASP A 91 12.74 -15.46 -10.56
N TYR A 92 13.78 -14.70 -10.18
CA TYR A 92 15.13 -15.30 -10.07
C TYR A 92 15.12 -16.46 -9.08
N ALA A 93 15.61 -17.61 -9.53
CA ALA A 93 15.66 -18.86 -8.77
C ALA A 93 14.29 -19.41 -8.28
N ALA A 94 13.15 -18.89 -8.75
CA ALA A 94 11.80 -19.32 -8.32
C ALA A 94 11.58 -20.84 -8.54
N GLY A 95 12.19 -21.43 -9.58
CA GLY A 95 12.14 -22.87 -9.81
C GLY A 95 12.90 -23.69 -8.74
N LEU A 96 14.02 -23.18 -8.24
CA LEU A 96 14.78 -23.83 -7.16
C LEU A 96 14.06 -23.66 -5.81
N LEU A 97 13.52 -22.47 -5.54
CA LEU A 97 12.78 -22.16 -4.31
C LEU A 97 11.52 -23.03 -4.18
N ALA A 98 10.88 -23.39 -5.29
CA ALA A 98 9.70 -24.27 -5.27
C ALA A 98 9.98 -25.62 -4.61
N ASN A 99 11.22 -26.13 -4.67
CA ASN A 99 11.63 -27.37 -3.99
C ASN A 99 11.63 -27.23 -2.44
N GLN A 100 11.58 -26.00 -1.96
CA GLN A 100 11.47 -25.67 -0.53
C GLN A 100 10.07 -25.14 -0.17
N ASN A 101 9.06 -25.40 -1.01
CA ASN A 101 7.70 -24.88 -0.88
C ASN A 101 7.60 -23.35 -0.88
N VAL A 102 8.53 -22.65 -1.53
CA VAL A 102 8.47 -21.21 -1.77
C VAL A 102 8.12 -20.97 -3.23
N TYR A 103 6.88 -20.58 -3.49
CA TYR A 103 6.32 -20.40 -4.82
C TYR A 103 6.18 -18.93 -5.13
N ILE A 104 6.97 -18.43 -6.08
CA ILE A 104 6.95 -17.03 -6.49
C ILE A 104 6.44 -16.94 -7.92
N ALA A 105 5.45 -16.10 -8.17
CA ALA A 105 4.99 -15.71 -9.48
C ALA A 105 5.28 -14.21 -9.68
N GLY A 106 6.48 -13.90 -10.17
CA GLY A 106 6.90 -12.53 -10.47
C GLY A 106 6.32 -12.05 -11.79
N GLN A 107 6.47 -12.86 -12.86
CA GLN A 107 6.05 -12.51 -14.22
C GLN A 107 4.72 -13.16 -14.60
N PHE A 108 3.86 -12.40 -15.26
CA PHE A 108 2.73 -12.96 -16.00
C PHE A 108 3.24 -13.55 -17.33
N ARG A 109 2.87 -14.80 -17.62
CA ARG A 109 3.31 -15.54 -18.83
C ARG A 109 2.13 -16.13 -19.60
N GLY A 110 1.05 -15.36 -19.76
CA GLY A 110 -0.15 -15.75 -20.47
C GLY A 110 -1.24 -16.37 -19.59
N ALA A 111 -0.90 -16.87 -18.42
CA ALA A 111 -1.84 -17.35 -17.41
C ALA A 111 -1.29 -17.15 -15.99
N PRO A 112 -2.13 -16.99 -14.97
CA PRO A 112 -1.71 -17.05 -13.58
C PRO A 112 -1.10 -18.42 -13.24
N ARG A 113 -0.13 -18.45 -12.33
CA ARG A 113 0.49 -19.69 -11.87
C ARG A 113 -0.43 -20.37 -10.85
N GLN A 114 -0.78 -21.63 -11.08
CA GLN A 114 -1.57 -22.44 -10.16
C GLN A 114 -0.67 -23.34 -9.32
N ILE A 115 -0.86 -23.33 -7.99
CA ILE A 115 -0.15 -24.17 -7.02
C ILE A 115 -1.21 -24.91 -6.19
N VAL A 116 -1.10 -26.22 -6.09
CA VAL A 116 -2.01 -27.03 -5.27
C VAL A 116 -1.28 -27.49 -4.02
N LEU A 117 -1.80 -27.10 -2.87
CA LEU A 117 -1.39 -27.61 -1.57
C LEU A 117 -2.49 -28.51 -1.01
N ASN A 118 -2.12 -29.49 -0.20
CA ASN A 118 -3.08 -30.41 0.40
C ASN A 118 -3.17 -30.21 1.91
N ASP A 119 -4.38 -30.23 2.43
CA ASP A 119 -4.64 -30.33 3.86
C ASP A 119 -5.50 -31.59 4.18
N ARG A 120 -5.92 -31.73 5.43
CA ARG A 120 -6.78 -32.85 5.86
C ARG A 120 -8.12 -32.97 5.13
N PHE A 121 -8.54 -31.94 4.41
CA PHE A 121 -9.80 -31.91 3.66
C PHE A 121 -9.61 -32.08 2.15
N GLY A 122 -8.37 -32.27 1.69
CA GLY A 122 -8.00 -32.44 0.27
C GLY A 122 -7.27 -31.21 -0.33
N PRO A 123 -7.35 -31.04 -1.65
CA PRO A 123 -6.62 -29.99 -2.33
C PRO A 123 -7.16 -28.59 -2.09
N VAL A 124 -6.25 -27.63 -2.02
CA VAL A 124 -6.47 -26.17 -2.07
C VAL A 124 -5.65 -25.61 -3.19
N GLU A 125 -6.28 -25.02 -4.17
CA GLU A 125 -5.62 -24.34 -5.28
C GLU A 125 -5.32 -22.89 -4.90
N PHE A 126 -4.09 -22.48 -5.09
CA PHE A 126 -3.69 -21.06 -5.05
C PHE A 126 -3.39 -20.58 -6.46
N THR A 127 -4.18 -19.64 -6.94
CA THR A 127 -4.00 -18.97 -8.24
C THR A 127 -3.22 -17.69 -8.01
N LEU A 128 -1.98 -17.64 -8.48
CA LEU A 128 -1.03 -16.54 -8.29
C LEU A 128 -1.06 -15.63 -9.52
N LEU A 129 -1.72 -14.47 -9.40
CA LEU A 129 -1.76 -13.43 -10.44
C LEU A 129 -0.83 -12.28 -10.01
N PRO A 130 0.37 -12.15 -10.61
CA PRO A 130 1.24 -11.00 -10.35
C PRO A 130 0.58 -9.70 -10.82
N PHE A 131 1.16 -8.57 -10.44
CA PHE A 131 0.72 -7.29 -10.98
C PHE A 131 0.84 -7.30 -12.50
N VAL A 132 -0.25 -7.00 -13.19
CA VAL A 132 -0.30 -6.89 -14.65
C VAL A 132 -0.86 -5.54 -15.05
N ARG A 133 -0.37 -5.05 -16.19
CA ARG A 133 -0.99 -3.94 -16.92
C ARG A 133 -1.76 -4.51 -18.09
N ALA A 134 -2.79 -3.83 -18.56
CA ALA A 134 -3.55 -4.25 -19.74
C ALA A 134 -2.63 -4.56 -20.95
N ALA A 135 -1.59 -3.76 -21.16
CA ALA A 135 -0.61 -3.99 -22.22
C ALA A 135 0.13 -5.33 -22.08
N THR A 136 0.44 -5.74 -20.84
CA THR A 136 1.09 -7.04 -20.57
C THR A 136 0.18 -8.19 -20.95
N VAL A 137 -1.11 -8.12 -20.60
CA VAL A 137 -2.06 -9.18 -20.94
C VAL A 137 -2.31 -9.24 -22.46
N ARG A 138 -2.46 -8.09 -23.11
CA ARG A 138 -2.60 -8.02 -24.59
C ARG A 138 -1.42 -8.66 -25.32
N HIS A 139 -0.20 -8.53 -24.77
CA HIS A 139 0.97 -9.17 -25.40
C HIS A 139 0.84 -10.70 -25.49
N TYR A 140 0.24 -11.32 -24.47
CA TYR A 140 0.03 -12.78 -24.44
C TYR A 140 -1.29 -13.22 -25.07
N MET A 141 -2.25 -12.32 -25.22
CA MET A 141 -3.60 -12.56 -25.75
C MET A 141 -3.94 -11.56 -26.87
N PRO A 142 -3.20 -11.55 -27.98
CA PRO A 142 -3.31 -10.52 -29.01
C PRO A 142 -4.67 -10.53 -29.74
N GLU A 143 -5.37 -11.67 -29.76
CA GLU A 143 -6.68 -11.81 -30.40
C GLU A 143 -7.86 -11.43 -29.47
N ALA A 144 -7.61 -11.17 -28.18
CA ALA A 144 -8.65 -10.82 -27.25
C ALA A 144 -8.95 -9.31 -27.32
N ASP A 145 -10.25 -8.96 -27.32
CA ASP A 145 -10.68 -7.57 -27.15
C ASP A 145 -10.58 -7.17 -25.70
N LEU A 146 -9.52 -6.42 -25.36
CA LEU A 146 -9.19 -5.97 -24.02
C LEU A 146 -9.13 -4.44 -23.97
N PRO A 147 -10.30 -3.76 -24.02
CA PRO A 147 -10.36 -2.31 -24.10
C PRO A 147 -9.77 -1.62 -22.87
N ASP A 148 -9.89 -2.23 -21.70
CA ASP A 148 -9.53 -1.66 -20.41
C ASP A 148 -8.77 -2.65 -19.51
N TYR A 149 -8.49 -2.21 -18.30
CA TYR A 149 -7.76 -2.96 -17.30
C TYR A 149 -8.61 -4.09 -16.70
N ASP A 150 -9.90 -3.84 -16.50
CA ASP A 150 -10.85 -4.81 -15.94
C ASP A 150 -10.97 -6.05 -16.83
N SER A 151 -11.22 -5.83 -18.13
CA SER A 151 -11.30 -6.90 -19.14
C SER A 151 -9.99 -7.67 -19.25
N ALA A 152 -8.85 -6.99 -19.15
CA ALA A 152 -7.54 -7.64 -19.20
C ALA A 152 -7.32 -8.59 -18.01
N VAL A 153 -7.67 -8.18 -16.81
CA VAL A 153 -7.55 -9.03 -15.61
C VAL A 153 -8.55 -10.18 -15.66
N ALA A 154 -9.79 -9.93 -16.11
CA ALA A 154 -10.78 -10.98 -16.31
C ALA A 154 -10.31 -12.04 -17.32
N ALA A 155 -9.73 -11.62 -18.44
CA ALA A 155 -9.16 -12.52 -19.45
C ALA A 155 -7.97 -13.33 -18.88
N ALA A 156 -7.07 -12.68 -18.14
CA ALA A 156 -5.96 -13.37 -17.50
C ALA A 156 -6.46 -14.47 -16.54
N LEU A 157 -7.49 -14.21 -15.74
CA LEU A 157 -8.07 -15.20 -14.83
C LEU A 157 -8.77 -16.34 -15.58
N SER A 158 -9.43 -16.05 -16.69
CA SER A 158 -10.12 -17.05 -17.51
C SER A 158 -9.17 -18.04 -18.20
N ALA A 159 -7.88 -17.69 -18.32
CA ALA A 159 -6.86 -18.57 -18.87
C ALA A 159 -6.54 -19.79 -17.97
N CYS A 160 -7.02 -19.82 -16.74
CA CYS A 160 -6.81 -20.89 -15.78
C CYS A 160 -8.10 -21.68 -15.55
N ALA A 161 -8.10 -22.98 -15.90
CA ALA A 161 -9.16 -23.88 -15.49
C ALA A 161 -9.04 -24.21 -13.99
N PRO A 162 -10.14 -24.25 -13.23
CA PRO A 162 -10.12 -24.68 -11.83
C PRO A 162 -9.60 -26.12 -11.67
N SER A 163 -8.66 -26.31 -10.73
CA SER A 163 -8.11 -27.63 -10.40
C SER A 163 -8.60 -28.17 -9.05
N ALA A 164 -9.29 -27.36 -8.27
CA ALA A 164 -9.88 -27.74 -6.98
C ALA A 164 -11.16 -26.92 -6.71
N GLU A 165 -12.00 -27.43 -5.79
CA GLU A 165 -13.19 -26.67 -5.33
C GLU A 165 -12.83 -25.52 -4.40
N ARG A 166 -11.79 -25.72 -3.55
CA ARG A 166 -11.29 -24.71 -2.63
C ARG A 166 -10.16 -23.94 -3.31
N ARG A 167 -10.45 -22.69 -3.68
CA ARG A 167 -9.56 -21.87 -4.48
C ARG A 167 -9.26 -20.55 -3.78
N VAL A 168 -8.00 -20.17 -3.78
CA VAL A 168 -7.52 -18.89 -3.24
C VAL A 168 -6.85 -18.11 -4.38
N LEU A 169 -7.33 -16.91 -4.66
CA LEU A 169 -6.64 -15.99 -5.54
C LEU A 169 -5.65 -15.15 -4.72
N VAL A 170 -4.43 -14.98 -5.23
CA VAL A 170 -3.44 -14.03 -4.73
C VAL A 170 -3.17 -13.03 -5.83
N ALA A 171 -3.44 -11.76 -5.59
CA ALA A 171 -3.31 -10.71 -6.61
C ALA A 171 -2.88 -9.36 -6.01
N HIS A 172 -2.28 -8.52 -6.84
CA HIS A 172 -1.86 -7.17 -6.45
C HIS A 172 -2.45 -6.18 -7.45
N GLN A 173 -3.70 -5.77 -7.22
CA GLN A 173 -4.47 -4.97 -8.16
C GLN A 173 -5.33 -3.94 -7.42
N MET A 174 -5.64 -2.83 -8.10
CA MET A 174 -6.66 -1.91 -7.61
C MET A 174 -8.04 -2.51 -7.86
N VAL A 175 -8.76 -2.88 -6.80
CA VAL A 175 -10.04 -3.58 -6.88
C VAL A 175 -11.15 -2.73 -6.28
N VAL A 176 -12.28 -2.66 -6.97
CA VAL A 176 -13.48 -1.93 -6.54
C VAL A 176 -14.66 -2.90 -6.43
N ALA A 177 -15.65 -2.58 -5.64
CA ALA A 177 -16.92 -3.31 -5.58
C ALA A 177 -18.02 -2.43 -6.20
N GLY A 178 -18.27 -2.61 -7.49
CA GLY A 178 -19.15 -1.73 -8.25
C GLY A 178 -18.65 -0.28 -8.24
N LEU A 179 -19.45 0.65 -7.71
CA LEU A 179 -19.10 2.08 -7.62
C LEU A 179 -18.39 2.47 -6.28
N CYS A 180 -18.10 1.49 -5.41
CA CYS A 180 -17.49 1.76 -4.11
C CYS A 180 -15.97 1.55 -4.18
N PRO A 181 -15.15 2.61 -4.24
CA PRO A 181 -13.69 2.49 -4.17
C PRO A 181 -13.25 2.09 -2.77
N PRO A 182 -12.08 1.42 -2.62
CA PRO A 182 -11.47 1.19 -1.33
C PRO A 182 -11.02 2.50 -0.68
N GLN A 183 -10.82 2.46 0.64
CA GLN A 183 -10.21 3.58 1.36
C GLN A 183 -8.71 3.61 1.07
N LEU A 184 -8.24 4.67 0.43
CA LEU A 184 -6.83 4.87 0.09
C LEU A 184 -6.10 5.55 1.26
N SER A 185 -4.79 5.39 1.30
CA SER A 185 -3.84 6.21 2.04
C SER A 185 -2.94 6.94 1.04
N GLY A 186 -2.29 8.03 1.45
CA GLY A 186 -1.47 8.84 0.56
C GLY A 186 -0.19 8.17 0.02
N SER A 187 0.05 6.91 0.43
CA SER A 187 1.15 6.08 -0.07
C SER A 187 0.86 5.41 -1.40
N GLU A 188 -0.43 5.19 -1.73
CA GLU A 188 -0.81 4.63 -3.00
C GLU A 188 -0.84 5.73 -4.08
N THR A 189 -0.06 5.56 -5.11
CA THR A 189 -0.13 6.38 -6.33
C THR A 189 -1.31 5.92 -7.17
N ALA A 190 -2.53 6.15 -6.70
CA ALA A 190 -3.71 5.97 -7.53
C ALA A 190 -3.94 7.26 -8.31
N PRO A 191 -3.98 7.24 -9.65
CA PRO A 191 -4.62 8.29 -10.39
C PRO A 191 -6.11 8.18 -10.08
N LEU A 192 -6.57 8.93 -9.07
CA LEU A 192 -7.98 9.15 -8.79
C LEU A 192 -8.60 9.99 -9.91
N THR A 193 -8.76 9.37 -11.05
CA THR A 193 -9.68 9.91 -12.05
C THR A 193 -10.95 9.07 -11.92
N VAL A 194 -11.97 9.64 -11.33
CA VAL A 194 -13.32 9.05 -11.28
C VAL A 194 -13.73 8.67 -12.71
N GLY A 195 -13.95 7.37 -12.93
CA GLY A 195 -14.28 6.84 -14.26
C GLY A 195 -13.09 6.28 -15.03
N THR A 196 -11.96 5.96 -14.40
CA THR A 196 -10.77 5.43 -15.06
C THR A 196 -10.70 3.91 -15.02
N VAL A 197 -10.22 3.53 -16.07
CA VAL A 197 -9.61 2.41 -16.78
C VAL A 197 -8.71 1.50 -15.94
N ASP A 198 -8.36 1.82 -14.69
CA ASP A 198 -7.29 1.14 -13.93
C ASP A 198 -7.78 0.38 -12.68
N SER A 199 -9.08 0.09 -12.56
CA SER A 199 -9.64 -0.71 -11.48
C SER A 199 -10.27 -2.00 -11.99
N VAL A 200 -10.24 -3.03 -11.15
CA VAL A 200 -10.82 -4.36 -11.41
C VAL A 200 -12.07 -4.53 -10.57
N ASP A 201 -13.18 -5.01 -11.17
CA ASP A 201 -14.37 -5.33 -10.40
C ASP A 201 -14.19 -6.62 -9.59
N ALA A 202 -14.48 -6.55 -8.29
CA ALA A 202 -14.45 -7.70 -7.38
C ALA A 202 -15.37 -8.85 -7.84
N ALA A 203 -16.34 -8.61 -8.69
CA ALA A 203 -17.21 -9.64 -9.26
C ALA A 203 -16.45 -10.74 -10.02
N HIS A 204 -15.29 -10.40 -10.61
CA HIS A 204 -14.42 -11.39 -11.29
C HIS A 204 -13.86 -12.44 -10.34
N PHE A 205 -13.89 -12.21 -9.04
CA PHE A 205 -13.33 -13.09 -8.02
C PHE A 205 -14.37 -14.01 -7.36
N ALA A 206 -15.63 -13.96 -7.78
CA ALA A 206 -16.73 -14.73 -7.18
C ALA A 206 -16.52 -16.26 -7.18
N GLY A 207 -15.67 -16.77 -8.08
CA GLY A 207 -15.32 -18.20 -8.15
C GLY A 207 -14.26 -18.66 -7.14
N PHE A 208 -13.69 -17.76 -6.32
CA PHE A 208 -12.68 -18.08 -5.32
C PHE A 208 -13.29 -18.15 -3.91
N SER A 209 -12.82 -19.09 -3.10
CA SER A 209 -13.18 -19.18 -1.68
C SER A 209 -12.64 -17.99 -0.89
N TYR A 210 -11.47 -17.47 -1.30
CA TYR A 210 -10.83 -16.30 -0.73
C TYR A 210 -9.97 -15.60 -1.78
N THR A 211 -9.96 -14.27 -1.75
CA THR A 211 -9.10 -13.43 -2.60
C THR A 211 -8.21 -12.58 -1.70
N ALA A 212 -6.89 -12.86 -1.77
CA ALA A 212 -5.84 -12.16 -1.06
C ALA A 212 -5.31 -11.02 -1.94
N LEU A 213 -5.59 -9.78 -1.55
CA LEU A 213 -5.19 -8.57 -2.28
C LEU A 213 -4.09 -7.80 -1.56
N GLY A 214 -3.13 -7.30 -2.32
CA GLY A 214 -2.21 -6.21 -1.96
C GLY A 214 -2.49 -4.97 -2.80
N HIS A 215 -1.65 -3.95 -2.66
CA HIS A 215 -1.70 -2.64 -3.30
C HIS A 215 -2.28 -1.52 -2.41
N ILE A 216 -3.26 -1.81 -1.57
CA ILE A 216 -3.84 -0.81 -0.67
C ILE A 216 -3.31 -1.04 0.75
N HIS A 217 -2.65 -0.02 1.32
CA HIS A 217 -1.96 -0.11 2.62
C HIS A 217 -2.88 -0.17 3.82
N ARG A 218 -4.19 0.07 3.63
CA ARG A 218 -5.20 -0.07 4.67
C ARG A 218 -5.87 -1.42 4.58
N ALA A 219 -5.79 -2.22 5.64
CA ALA A 219 -6.47 -3.50 5.74
C ALA A 219 -8.00 -3.30 5.66
N GLN A 220 -8.65 -3.90 4.67
CA GLN A 220 -10.08 -3.74 4.43
C GLN A 220 -10.66 -4.83 3.54
N ARG A 221 -11.97 -5.01 3.58
CA ARG A 221 -12.73 -5.84 2.65
C ARG A 221 -13.17 -5.05 1.42
N VAL A 222 -13.40 -5.74 0.33
CA VAL A 222 -13.95 -5.18 -0.92
C VAL A 222 -15.17 -5.96 -1.33
N GLY A 223 -16.35 -5.40 -1.14
CA GLY A 223 -17.64 -6.03 -1.47
C GLY A 223 -18.01 -7.18 -0.53
N SER A 224 -17.17 -8.19 -0.40
CA SER A 224 -17.39 -9.35 0.47
C SER A 224 -16.32 -9.52 1.54
N ASP A 225 -16.61 -10.31 2.58
CA ASP A 225 -15.64 -10.59 3.64
C ASP A 225 -14.46 -11.45 3.17
N THR A 226 -14.62 -12.17 2.07
CA THR A 226 -13.61 -13.06 1.50
C THR A 226 -12.73 -12.41 0.42
N VAL A 227 -13.01 -11.18 0.01
CA VAL A 227 -12.15 -10.37 -0.88
C VAL A 227 -11.55 -9.25 -0.05
N ARG A 228 -10.24 -9.32 0.23
CA ARG A 228 -9.63 -8.44 1.23
C ARG A 228 -8.24 -7.95 0.81
N TYR A 229 -7.96 -6.70 1.15
CA TYR A 229 -6.61 -6.17 1.25
C TYR A 229 -6.03 -6.49 2.62
N ALA A 230 -4.80 -7.00 2.65
CA ALA A 230 -4.07 -7.23 3.92
C ALA A 230 -3.66 -5.92 4.57
N GLY A 231 -3.35 -4.92 3.75
CA GLY A 231 -2.69 -3.69 4.17
C GLY A 231 -1.19 -3.87 4.41
N ALA A 232 -0.48 -2.75 4.48
CA ALA A 232 0.95 -2.74 4.79
C ALA A 232 1.19 -3.02 6.28
N PRO A 233 2.24 -3.79 6.64
CA PRO A 233 2.52 -4.16 8.04
C PRO A 233 3.08 -3.01 8.88
N LEU A 234 3.55 -1.93 8.26
CA LEU A 234 4.03 -0.70 8.90
C LEU A 234 3.36 0.53 8.26
N CYS A 235 3.43 1.66 8.96
CA CYS A 235 3.04 2.95 8.40
C CYS A 235 4.12 3.46 7.45
N TYR A 236 3.75 3.74 6.21
CA TYR A 236 4.64 4.30 5.18
C TYR A 236 4.25 5.71 4.77
N HIS A 237 3.11 6.19 5.22
CA HIS A 237 2.61 7.54 4.97
C HIS A 237 1.90 8.13 6.20
N LEU A 238 1.82 9.48 6.26
CA LEU A 238 1.17 10.20 7.37
C LEU A 238 -0.29 9.77 7.57
N ASP A 239 -1.03 9.59 6.49
CA ASP A 239 -2.46 9.22 6.55
C ASP A 239 -2.70 7.82 7.12
N GLU A 240 -1.64 7.02 7.28
CA GLU A 240 -1.68 5.73 7.95
C GLU A 240 -1.42 5.85 9.46
N CYS A 241 -1.01 7.03 9.94
CA CYS A 241 -0.78 7.25 11.37
C CYS A 241 -2.05 7.02 12.18
N GLY A 242 -1.92 6.28 13.29
CA GLY A 242 -3.04 5.93 14.16
C GLY A 242 -3.94 4.80 13.63
N THR A 243 -3.62 4.22 12.46
CA THR A 243 -4.28 2.99 12.01
C THR A 243 -3.57 1.77 12.60
N GLU A 244 -4.35 0.80 13.11
CA GLU A 244 -3.79 -0.48 13.54
C GLU A 244 -3.29 -1.27 12.34
N LYS A 245 -2.05 -1.73 12.41
CA LYS A 245 -1.46 -2.62 11.42
C LYS A 245 -1.66 -4.07 11.82
N SER A 246 -1.83 -4.94 10.83
CA SER A 246 -2.22 -6.33 11.11
C SER A 246 -1.80 -7.29 10.02
N ALA A 247 -1.76 -8.59 10.38
CA ALA A 247 -1.77 -9.71 9.45
C ALA A 247 -3.15 -10.35 9.44
N THR A 248 -3.62 -10.83 8.29
CA THR A 248 -4.91 -11.51 8.18
C THR A 248 -4.71 -13.02 8.26
N LEU A 249 -5.24 -13.66 9.28
CA LEU A 249 -5.27 -15.13 9.41
C LEU A 249 -6.55 -15.67 8.80
N VAL A 250 -6.40 -16.52 7.77
CA VAL A 250 -7.52 -17.16 7.09
C VAL A 250 -7.54 -18.64 7.45
N ARG A 251 -8.71 -19.14 7.86
CA ARG A 251 -8.96 -20.57 8.11
C ARG A 251 -9.85 -21.13 7.01
N LEU A 252 -9.29 -22.02 6.20
CA LEU A 252 -10.05 -22.78 5.21
C LEU A 252 -10.53 -24.10 5.81
N GLY A 253 -11.83 -24.32 5.75
CA GLY A 253 -12.48 -25.58 6.08
C GLY A 253 -12.73 -26.46 4.86
N ARG A 254 -13.69 -27.36 4.98
CA ARG A 254 -14.03 -28.30 3.91
C ARG A 254 -14.67 -27.63 2.70
N ARG A 255 -15.48 -26.59 2.92
CA ARG A 255 -16.32 -25.94 1.88
C ARG A 255 -15.84 -24.54 1.47
N GLY A 256 -14.77 -24.04 2.06
CA GLY A 256 -14.30 -22.66 1.84
C GLY A 256 -13.78 -22.03 3.14
N VAL A 257 -13.99 -20.74 3.32
CA VAL A 257 -13.53 -20.01 4.50
C VAL A 257 -14.40 -20.32 5.71
N ASP A 258 -13.78 -20.85 6.78
CA ASP A 258 -14.41 -21.08 8.08
C ASP A 258 -14.26 -19.87 9.03
N GLY A 259 -13.27 -19.03 8.79
CA GLY A 259 -13.04 -17.84 9.60
C GLY A 259 -11.88 -16.99 9.11
N ILE A 260 -11.97 -15.72 9.42
CA ILE A 260 -10.96 -14.70 9.12
C ILE A 260 -10.72 -13.90 10.39
N ASP A 261 -9.47 -13.85 10.86
CA ASP A 261 -9.07 -13.06 12.02
C ASP A 261 -8.04 -12.02 11.61
N THR A 262 -8.15 -10.85 12.20
CA THR A 262 -7.15 -9.80 12.07
C THR A 262 -6.22 -9.87 13.29
N LEU A 263 -4.95 -10.19 13.07
CA LEU A 263 -3.93 -10.31 14.11
C LEU A 263 -3.13 -9.00 14.16
N PRO A 264 -3.12 -8.28 15.28
CA PRO A 264 -2.43 -6.99 15.35
C PRO A 264 -0.92 -7.15 15.21
N LEU A 265 -0.30 -6.17 14.55
CA LEU A 265 1.14 -5.99 14.43
C LEU A 265 1.52 -4.70 15.14
N HIS A 266 2.50 -4.77 16.03
CA HIS A 266 2.95 -3.65 16.84
C HIS A 266 4.30 -3.16 16.34
N PRO A 267 4.42 -1.94 15.80
CA PRO A 267 5.68 -1.42 15.34
C PRO A 267 6.65 -1.21 16.51
N ARG A 268 7.95 -1.39 16.27
CA ARG A 268 9.00 -1.05 17.25
C ARG A 268 9.03 0.45 17.55
N ARG A 269 8.76 1.27 16.52
CA ARG A 269 8.64 2.72 16.57
C ARG A 269 7.33 3.07 15.85
N ALA A 270 6.40 3.67 16.57
CA ALA A 270 5.18 4.15 15.94
C ALA A 270 5.47 5.38 15.08
N MET A 271 4.68 5.57 14.02
CA MET A 271 4.66 6.84 13.30
C MET A 271 3.51 7.67 13.84
N ARG A 272 3.82 8.84 14.41
CA ARG A 272 2.84 9.71 15.07
C ARG A 272 2.80 11.09 14.45
N HIS A 273 1.59 11.59 14.26
CA HIS A 273 1.36 12.98 13.90
C HIS A 273 1.07 13.78 15.16
N ILE A 274 1.89 14.79 15.44
CA ILE A 274 1.70 15.71 16.56
C ILE A 274 1.42 17.12 16.03
N VAL A 275 0.46 17.80 16.66
CA VAL A 275 -0.01 19.12 16.22
C VAL A 275 -0.03 20.08 17.41
N GLY A 276 0.59 21.25 17.28
CA GLY A 276 0.59 22.26 18.33
C GLY A 276 1.68 23.32 18.13
N PRO A 277 1.72 24.34 19.04
CA PRO A 277 2.84 25.27 19.09
C PRO A 277 4.16 24.54 19.44
N LEU A 278 5.26 24.90 18.79
CA LEU A 278 6.56 24.25 18.97
C LEU A 278 6.96 24.14 20.45
N ALA A 279 6.85 25.24 21.20
CA ALA A 279 7.20 25.28 22.63
C ALA A 279 6.44 24.21 23.44
N LYS A 280 5.14 24.01 23.15
CA LYS A 280 4.32 23.00 23.84
C LYS A 280 4.66 21.58 23.42
N LEU A 281 4.97 21.35 22.14
CA LEU A 281 5.32 20.01 21.65
C LEU A 281 6.61 19.48 22.28
N VAL A 282 7.58 20.38 22.60
CA VAL A 282 8.88 19.99 23.16
C VAL A 282 8.97 20.11 24.69
N GLU A 283 7.95 20.67 25.35
CA GLU A 283 7.93 20.89 26.81
C GLU A 283 7.94 19.56 27.61
N HIS A 284 7.09 18.60 27.19
CA HIS A 284 6.96 17.28 27.80
C HIS A 284 6.91 16.20 26.71
N PRO A 285 8.06 15.88 26.08
CA PRO A 285 8.07 14.92 25.00
C PRO A 285 7.79 13.50 25.53
N ALA A 286 6.80 12.82 24.92
CA ALA A 286 6.48 11.43 25.22
C ALA A 286 6.87 10.54 24.03
N ASP A 287 7.26 9.28 24.32
CA ASP A 287 7.63 8.27 23.32
C ASP A 287 8.63 8.81 22.30
N THR A 288 9.72 9.38 22.81
CA THR A 288 10.72 10.09 21.99
C THR A 288 11.43 9.22 20.96
N GLY A 289 11.31 7.91 21.09
CA GLY A 289 11.84 6.94 20.14
C GLY A 289 11.00 6.79 18.87
N ASP A 290 9.75 7.27 18.85
CA ASP A 290 8.85 7.17 17.71
C ASP A 290 9.25 8.08 16.55
N TYR A 291 8.77 7.76 15.35
CA TYR A 291 8.85 8.62 14.19
C TYR A 291 7.80 9.71 14.27
N ILE A 292 8.25 10.96 14.22
CA ILE A 292 7.37 12.11 14.42
C ILE A 292 7.18 12.90 13.13
N TRP A 293 5.93 13.16 12.85
CA TRP A 293 5.49 14.13 11.87
C TRP A 293 4.80 15.27 12.61
N ALA A 294 5.40 16.44 12.63
CA ALA A 294 4.89 17.60 13.37
C ALA A 294 4.20 18.60 12.44
N THR A 295 3.04 19.10 12.88
CA THR A 295 2.41 20.26 12.27
C THR A 295 2.36 21.40 13.30
N LEU A 296 3.13 22.46 13.06
CA LEU A 296 3.16 23.62 13.94
C LEU A 296 1.96 24.52 13.72
N THR A 297 1.43 25.01 14.84
CA THR A 297 0.31 25.98 14.88
C THR A 297 0.77 27.36 15.33
N ASP A 298 2.07 27.59 15.38
CA ASP A 298 2.65 28.89 15.71
C ASP A 298 2.20 29.97 14.69
N PRO A 299 1.87 31.20 15.14
CA PRO A 299 1.38 32.25 14.25
C PRO A 299 2.45 32.74 13.26
N THR A 300 3.73 32.53 13.60
CA THR A 300 4.87 32.90 12.76
C THR A 300 5.84 31.71 12.65
N PRO A 301 6.55 31.56 11.52
CA PRO A 301 7.57 30.54 11.40
C PRO A 301 8.61 30.64 12.54
N GLN A 302 8.91 29.51 13.18
CA GLN A 302 9.85 29.44 14.29
C GLN A 302 11.26 29.24 13.75
N PRO A 303 12.27 30.03 14.21
CA PRO A 303 13.65 29.80 13.84
C PRO A 303 14.10 28.37 14.22
N ASP A 304 14.84 27.73 13.34
CA ASP A 304 15.42 26.40 13.57
C ASP A 304 14.45 25.35 14.15
N ALA A 305 13.16 25.46 13.83
CA ALA A 305 12.08 24.63 14.40
C ALA A 305 12.37 23.12 14.31
N MET A 306 12.92 22.66 13.17
CA MET A 306 13.27 21.25 13.02
C MET A 306 14.42 20.84 13.96
N ALA A 307 15.40 21.69 14.19
CA ALA A 307 16.50 21.39 15.12
C ALA A 307 16.00 21.32 16.57
N VAL A 308 15.12 22.26 16.95
CA VAL A 308 14.47 22.26 18.27
C VAL A 308 13.60 21.01 18.45
N LEU A 309 12.83 20.66 17.43
CA LEU A 309 11.99 19.45 17.47
C LEU A 309 12.85 18.18 17.59
N ARG A 310 13.96 18.07 16.84
CA ARG A 310 14.86 16.91 16.88
C ARG A 310 15.63 16.79 18.19
N ALA A 311 15.84 17.87 18.93
CA ALA A 311 16.41 17.80 20.27
C ALA A 311 15.49 17.06 21.26
N ALA A 312 14.18 17.18 21.09
CA ALA A 312 13.18 16.49 21.90
C ALA A 312 12.76 15.14 21.31
N TYR A 313 12.69 15.05 20.00
CA TYR A 313 12.30 13.86 19.24
C TYR A 313 13.33 13.56 18.14
N PRO A 314 14.37 12.77 18.45
CA PRO A 314 15.49 12.50 17.51
C PRO A 314 15.03 11.96 16.15
N ASN A 315 13.90 11.23 16.12
CA ASN A 315 13.31 10.67 14.92
C ASN A 315 12.23 11.57 14.28
N ALA A 316 12.31 12.89 14.46
CA ALA A 316 11.43 13.82 13.74
C ALA A 316 11.73 13.78 12.24
N MET A 317 10.77 13.25 11.46
CA MET A 317 10.88 13.04 10.02
C MET A 317 10.49 14.25 9.21
N ARG A 318 9.41 14.92 9.63
CA ARG A 318 8.84 16.03 8.88
C ARG A 318 8.22 17.08 9.81
N LEU A 319 8.27 18.34 9.34
CA LEU A 319 7.65 19.46 10.00
C LEU A 319 6.89 20.28 8.97
N ASP A 320 5.61 20.44 9.21
CA ASP A 320 4.73 21.28 8.42
C ASP A 320 4.20 22.45 9.28
N TYR A 321 3.74 23.50 8.63
CA TYR A 321 3.09 24.63 9.30
C TYR A 321 1.61 24.66 8.92
N ARG A 322 0.74 24.85 9.92
CA ARG A 322 -0.69 25.13 9.70
C ARG A 322 -0.87 26.64 9.73
N PRO A 323 -1.24 27.28 8.62
CA PRO A 323 -1.57 28.70 8.65
C PRO A 323 -2.76 28.91 9.61
N GLN A 324 -2.67 29.95 10.49
CA GLN A 324 -3.82 30.35 11.30
C GLN A 324 -4.88 30.93 10.35
N GLY A 325 -6.10 30.41 10.42
CA GLY A 325 -7.25 30.92 9.64
C GLY A 325 -7.59 30.12 8.37
N ALA A 326 -6.86 29.09 8.03
CA ALA A 326 -7.28 28.17 6.96
C ALA A 326 -8.31 27.17 7.51
N GLU A 327 -9.59 27.49 7.46
CA GLU A 327 -10.63 26.47 7.44
C GLU A 327 -10.40 25.62 6.17
N ILE A 328 -10.23 24.32 6.36
CA ILE A 328 -10.18 23.38 5.23
C ILE A 328 -11.58 23.37 4.64
N LEU A 329 -11.78 24.17 3.59
CA LEU A 329 -12.99 24.05 2.79
C LEU A 329 -12.97 22.68 2.10
N PRO A 330 -14.11 21.95 2.09
CA PRO A 330 -14.21 20.67 1.41
C PRO A 330 -13.81 20.78 -0.06
N ALA A 331 -13.23 19.72 -0.61
CA ALA A 331 -12.69 19.64 -1.99
C ALA A 331 -13.74 19.72 -3.12
N ASP A 332 -14.87 20.38 -2.89
CA ASP A 332 -15.98 20.50 -3.87
C ASP A 332 -15.76 21.60 -4.92
N THR A 333 -14.54 22.17 -5.01
CA THR A 333 -14.27 23.33 -5.86
C THR A 333 -13.76 23.01 -7.26
N ALA A 334 -13.64 21.75 -7.66
CA ALA A 334 -13.18 21.41 -9.03
C ALA A 334 -14.12 21.93 -10.16
N GLN A 335 -15.39 22.18 -9.89
CA GLN A 335 -16.32 22.76 -10.85
C GLN A 335 -16.25 24.29 -10.97
N SER A 336 -15.71 25.00 -9.97
CA SER A 336 -15.65 26.46 -9.97
C SER A 336 -14.44 27.05 -10.71
N VAL A 337 -13.47 26.22 -11.09
CA VAL A 337 -12.19 26.65 -11.68
C VAL A 337 -12.29 26.84 -13.22
N ARG A 338 -13.21 26.15 -13.89
CA ARG A 338 -13.34 26.23 -15.34
C ARG A 338 -13.89 27.59 -15.79
N GLY A 339 -13.07 28.36 -16.50
CA GLY A 339 -13.46 29.63 -17.13
C GLY A 339 -13.10 30.89 -16.35
N LYS A 340 -12.52 30.80 -15.15
CA LYS A 340 -12.04 31.98 -14.42
C LYS A 340 -10.72 32.50 -14.98
N PRO A 341 -10.51 33.85 -15.07
CA PRO A 341 -9.21 34.42 -15.41
C PRO A 341 -8.15 34.06 -14.35
N PHE A 342 -6.89 33.95 -14.78
CA PHE A 342 -5.77 33.61 -13.86
C PHE A 342 -5.70 34.54 -12.64
N ALA A 343 -5.95 35.85 -12.81
CA ALA A 343 -5.93 36.79 -11.71
C ALA A 343 -6.94 36.44 -10.60
N SER A 344 -8.15 36.04 -10.99
CA SER A 344 -9.19 35.64 -10.04
C SER A 344 -8.85 34.30 -9.38
N LEU A 345 -8.31 33.36 -10.13
CA LEU A 345 -7.86 32.08 -9.57
C LEU A 345 -6.72 32.25 -8.58
N PHE A 346 -5.78 33.14 -8.86
CA PHE A 346 -4.68 33.46 -7.96
C PHE A 346 -5.18 34.21 -6.71
N GLU A 347 -6.12 35.13 -6.84
CA GLU A 347 -6.73 35.84 -5.72
C GLU A 347 -7.53 34.89 -4.80
N ASP A 348 -8.32 33.99 -5.39
CA ASP A 348 -9.03 32.95 -4.65
C ASP A 348 -8.04 32.02 -3.91
N PHE A 349 -6.99 31.55 -4.58
CA PHE A 349 -5.92 30.75 -4.01
C PHE A 349 -5.19 31.48 -2.86
N PHE A 350 -4.79 32.73 -3.10
CA PHE A 350 -4.09 33.55 -2.09
C PHE A 350 -4.97 33.76 -0.86
N THR A 351 -6.25 34.08 -1.08
CA THR A 351 -7.22 34.28 0.00
C THR A 351 -7.43 32.99 0.80
N GLN A 352 -7.51 31.85 0.10
CA GLN A 352 -7.63 30.55 0.73
C GLN A 352 -6.42 30.16 1.56
N MET A 353 -5.22 30.44 1.05
CA MET A 353 -3.96 30.09 1.72
C MET A 353 -3.59 31.03 2.87
N ASN A 354 -3.96 32.31 2.79
CA ASN A 354 -3.51 33.35 3.75
C ASN A 354 -4.64 33.88 4.64
N GLY A 355 -5.91 33.43 4.43
CA GLY A 355 -7.07 33.90 5.20
C GLY A 355 -7.40 35.40 5.01
N ARG A 356 -6.80 36.05 4.01
CA ARG A 356 -7.04 37.48 3.66
C ARG A 356 -6.94 37.71 2.16
N PRO A 357 -7.64 38.72 1.62
CA PRO A 357 -7.47 39.11 0.23
C PRO A 357 -6.09 39.74 -0.05
N LEU A 358 -5.70 39.78 -1.33
CA LEU A 358 -4.52 40.52 -1.78
C LEU A 358 -4.62 42.00 -1.45
N THR A 359 -3.53 42.58 -0.99
CA THR A 359 -3.41 44.06 -0.94
C THR A 359 -3.27 44.62 -2.35
N VAL A 360 -3.49 45.95 -2.51
CA VAL A 360 -3.35 46.64 -3.80
C VAL A 360 -1.92 46.49 -4.37
N GLU A 361 -0.91 46.50 -3.51
CA GLU A 361 0.49 46.31 -3.91
C GLU A 361 0.78 44.89 -4.36
N GLU A 362 0.30 43.89 -3.63
CA GLU A 362 0.42 42.48 -3.99
C GLU A 362 -0.29 42.16 -5.31
N ALA A 363 -1.49 42.68 -5.53
CA ALA A 363 -2.22 42.51 -6.79
C ALA A 363 -1.48 43.14 -7.99
N ARG A 364 -0.85 44.31 -7.78
CA ARG A 364 0.02 44.93 -8.81
C ARG A 364 1.24 44.07 -9.14
N ALA A 365 1.91 43.53 -8.11
CA ALA A 365 3.06 42.65 -8.29
C ALA A 365 2.71 41.38 -9.08
N VAL A 366 1.59 40.73 -8.75
CA VAL A 366 1.09 39.54 -9.48
C VAL A 366 0.78 39.86 -10.94
N LYS A 367 0.18 41.01 -11.20
CA LYS A 367 -0.10 41.46 -12.58
C LYS A 367 1.18 41.72 -13.38
N ALA A 368 2.18 42.39 -12.78
CA ALA A 368 3.46 42.66 -13.43
C ALA A 368 4.20 41.35 -13.76
N LEU A 369 4.28 40.40 -12.83
CA LEU A 369 4.93 39.10 -13.03
C LEU A 369 4.24 38.30 -14.16
N ARG A 370 2.92 38.37 -14.27
CA ARG A 370 2.19 37.71 -15.37
C ARG A 370 2.51 38.33 -16.72
N GLU A 371 2.58 39.67 -16.81
CA GLU A 371 2.91 40.37 -18.05
C GLU A 371 4.34 40.05 -18.51
N GLU A 372 5.25 39.84 -17.56
CA GLU A 372 6.63 39.45 -17.83
C GLU A 372 6.75 37.98 -18.27
N ALA A 373 6.02 37.07 -17.66
CA ALA A 373 5.98 35.63 -18.00
C ALA A 373 5.24 35.35 -19.32
N SER A 374 4.50 36.32 -19.88
CA SER A 374 3.75 36.19 -21.15
C SER A 374 4.52 36.77 -22.34
N LYS A 375 5.73 37.32 -22.13
CA LYS A 375 6.68 37.79 -23.17
C LYS A 375 7.64 36.67 -23.53
#